data_f5e3cfc74296b0548a9ec88b54205533
#
_entry.id   f5e3cfc74296b0548a9ec88b54205533
#
_cell.length_a   1.000
_cell.length_b   1.000
_cell.length_c   1.000
_cell.angle_alpha   90.00
_cell.angle_beta   90.00
_cell.angle_gamma   90.00
#
_symmetry.space_group_name_H-M   'P 1'
#
loop_
_entity.id
_entity.type
_entity.pdbx_description
1 polymer ?
#
loop_
_entity_poly.entity_id
_entity_poly.type
_entity_poly.pdbx_seq_one_letter_code
_entity_poly.pdbx_strand_id
1 'polypeptide(L)'
;STFVAPPPAPPRRRTRRQRAFLTLGVIVTAIAVGAAAVVGWGAWKLRSIDREDLALDDLIDAGPSNYLIVGSDTRAGGDPNDPGAKVDHKPLADTIMILRVDPGTKEAKVLSLPRDLWVTIAGTGQQGRINAAYAAGHQQLIDTLRNQLQIPINHYVEVDFKGFQQIVTAIDGVPMWFDRAMRDRNSGLDV
;
A
#
# COMPACT_ATOMS: atom_id res chain seq x y z
N SER A 1 12.14 -3.29 -84.77
CA SER A 1 12.38 -4.24 -83.66
C SER A 1 11.73 -3.71 -82.40
N THR A 2 10.60 -4.33 -82.00
CA THR A 2 9.83 -3.91 -80.83
C THR A 2 10.35 -4.70 -79.63
N PHE A 3 10.93 -3.97 -78.67
CA PHE A 3 11.44 -4.56 -77.43
C PHE A 3 10.27 -4.81 -76.46
N VAL A 4 9.92 -6.07 -76.26
CA VAL A 4 8.92 -6.49 -75.25
C VAL A 4 9.66 -6.77 -73.94
N ALA A 5 9.39 -5.96 -72.92
CA ALA A 5 9.97 -6.16 -71.58
C ALA A 5 9.49 -7.51 -71.00
N PRO A 6 10.38 -8.26 -70.30
CA PRO A 6 9.97 -9.51 -69.66
C PRO A 6 8.97 -9.25 -68.53
N PRO A 7 8.02 -10.20 -68.29
CA PRO A 7 7.03 -10.05 -67.24
C PRO A 7 7.67 -10.03 -65.86
N PRO A 8 7.09 -9.29 -64.91
CA PRO A 8 7.63 -9.21 -63.54
C PRO A 8 7.64 -10.60 -62.88
N ALA A 9 8.72 -10.88 -62.18
CA ALA A 9 8.90 -12.16 -61.48
C ALA A 9 7.79 -12.36 -60.41
N PRO A 10 7.24 -13.58 -60.29
CA PRO A 10 6.16 -13.84 -59.33
C PRO A 10 6.63 -13.66 -57.89
N PRO A 11 5.78 -13.16 -56.98
CA PRO A 11 6.13 -12.93 -55.59
C PRO A 11 6.55 -14.24 -54.91
N ARG A 12 7.70 -14.26 -54.25
CA ARG A 12 8.24 -15.41 -53.54
C ARG A 12 7.28 -15.80 -52.43
N ARG A 13 6.56 -16.92 -52.54
CA ARG A 13 5.69 -17.48 -51.50
C ARG A 13 6.56 -18.04 -50.37
N ARG A 14 6.42 -17.49 -49.17
CA ARG A 14 7.10 -17.99 -47.94
C ARG A 14 6.70 -19.44 -47.69
N THR A 15 7.67 -20.29 -47.38
CA THR A 15 7.43 -21.70 -47.05
C THR A 15 6.64 -21.86 -45.75
N ARG A 16 5.95 -22.99 -45.56
CA ARG A 16 5.19 -23.27 -44.32
C ARG A 16 6.09 -23.14 -43.08
N ARG A 17 7.34 -23.58 -43.13
CA ARG A 17 8.33 -23.42 -42.03
C ARG A 17 8.64 -21.97 -41.71
N GLN A 18 8.85 -21.13 -42.71
CA GLN A 18 9.09 -19.69 -42.49
C GLN A 18 7.89 -18.99 -41.85
N ARG A 19 6.66 -19.38 -42.24
CA ARG A 19 5.44 -18.85 -41.60
C ARG A 19 5.34 -19.31 -40.13
N ALA A 20 5.63 -20.58 -39.83
CA ALA A 20 5.62 -21.14 -38.48
C ALA A 20 6.66 -20.44 -37.57
N PHE A 21 7.88 -20.18 -38.08
CA PHE A 21 8.89 -19.43 -37.30
C PHE A 21 8.49 -17.98 -37.05
N LEU A 22 7.85 -17.34 -38.04
CA LEU A 22 7.35 -15.98 -37.84
C LEU A 22 6.20 -15.91 -36.84
N THR A 23 5.23 -16.84 -36.89
CA THR A 23 4.13 -16.89 -35.91
C THR A 23 4.66 -17.20 -34.52
N LEU A 24 5.59 -18.13 -34.37
CA LEU A 24 6.24 -18.40 -33.08
C LEU A 24 6.97 -17.19 -32.54
N GLY A 25 7.74 -16.49 -33.40
CA GLY A 25 8.42 -15.25 -33.03
C GLY A 25 7.45 -14.16 -32.55
N VAL A 26 6.34 -13.97 -33.25
CA VAL A 26 5.29 -12.99 -32.83
C VAL A 26 4.67 -13.38 -31.48
N ILE A 27 4.38 -14.66 -31.26
CA ILE A 27 3.82 -15.14 -29.98
C ILE A 27 4.82 -14.90 -28.83
N VAL A 28 6.09 -15.28 -29.01
CA VAL A 28 7.14 -15.08 -28.00
C VAL A 28 7.31 -13.58 -27.68
N THR A 29 7.34 -12.74 -28.72
CA THR A 29 7.44 -11.28 -28.53
C THR A 29 6.21 -10.73 -27.79
N ALA A 30 5.00 -11.18 -28.13
CA ALA A 30 3.78 -10.76 -27.45
C ALA A 30 3.78 -11.14 -25.96
N ILE A 31 4.24 -12.36 -25.64
CA ILE A 31 4.39 -12.81 -24.25
C ILE A 31 5.43 -11.98 -23.50
N ALA A 32 6.59 -11.72 -24.13
CA ALA A 32 7.65 -10.91 -23.52
C ALA A 32 7.19 -9.46 -23.25
N VAL A 33 6.47 -8.84 -24.20
CA VAL A 33 5.88 -7.50 -24.03
C VAL A 33 4.83 -7.52 -22.93
N GLY A 34 3.95 -8.53 -22.90
CA GLY A 34 2.95 -8.70 -21.84
C GLY A 34 3.58 -8.83 -20.45
N ALA A 35 4.61 -9.67 -20.31
CA ALA A 35 5.36 -9.83 -19.07
C ALA A 35 6.06 -8.52 -18.63
N ALA A 36 6.70 -7.82 -19.56
CA ALA A 36 7.33 -6.54 -19.30
C ALA A 36 6.31 -5.46 -18.87
N ALA A 37 5.11 -5.46 -19.47
CA ALA A 37 4.04 -4.55 -19.09
C ALA A 37 3.53 -4.83 -17.67
N VAL A 38 3.35 -6.09 -17.28
CA VAL A 38 2.93 -6.49 -15.93
C VAL A 38 3.99 -6.10 -14.90
N VAL A 39 5.27 -6.39 -15.18
CA VAL A 39 6.39 -6.00 -14.29
C VAL A 39 6.50 -4.47 -14.19
N GLY A 40 6.39 -3.77 -15.31
CA GLY A 40 6.45 -2.30 -15.35
C GLY A 40 5.29 -1.66 -14.58
N TRP A 41 4.08 -2.18 -14.75
CA TRP A 41 2.91 -1.73 -14.00
C TRP A 41 3.05 -1.99 -12.49
N GLY A 42 3.51 -3.19 -12.11
CA GLY A 42 3.77 -3.54 -10.70
C GLY A 42 4.84 -2.64 -10.08
N ALA A 43 5.95 -2.40 -10.78
CA ALA A 43 7.00 -1.51 -10.33
C ALA A 43 6.52 -0.04 -10.20
N TRP A 44 5.69 0.43 -11.15
CA TRP A 44 5.08 1.75 -11.07
C TRP A 44 4.13 1.86 -9.87
N LYS A 45 3.30 0.84 -9.64
CA LYS A 45 2.38 0.79 -8.50
C LYS A 45 3.13 0.82 -7.16
N LEU A 46 4.26 0.09 -7.06
CA LEU A 46 5.09 0.09 -5.85
C LEU A 46 5.81 1.44 -5.62
N ARG A 47 6.14 2.17 -6.70
CA ARG A 47 6.74 3.51 -6.60
C ARG A 47 5.73 4.60 -6.24
N SER A 48 4.44 4.35 -6.40
CA SER A 48 3.37 5.29 -6.03
C SER A 48 3.01 5.26 -4.54
N ILE A 49 3.67 4.39 -3.75
CA ILE A 49 3.54 4.39 -2.29
C ILE A 49 4.49 5.48 -1.76
N ASP A 50 3.92 6.46 -1.07
CA ASP A 50 4.70 7.49 -0.39
C ASP A 50 5.59 6.83 0.66
N ARG A 51 6.87 7.21 0.66
CA ARG A 51 7.86 6.70 1.60
C ARG A 51 8.48 7.87 2.34
N GLU A 52 8.52 7.76 3.63
CA GLU A 52 9.16 8.72 4.52
C GLU A 52 10.44 8.12 5.09
N ASP A 53 11.52 8.91 5.10
CA ASP A 53 12.77 8.49 5.70
C ASP A 53 12.67 8.63 7.24
N LEU A 54 12.39 7.52 7.90
CA LEU A 54 12.26 7.42 9.34
C LEU A 54 13.43 6.62 9.93
N ALA A 55 13.91 7.03 11.10
CA ALA A 55 14.91 6.27 11.84
C ALA A 55 14.26 5.07 12.51
N LEU A 56 14.22 3.95 11.79
CA LEU A 56 13.67 2.67 12.25
C LEU A 56 14.78 1.77 12.82
N ASP A 57 14.38 0.76 13.59
CA ASP A 57 15.32 -0.24 14.11
C ASP A 57 15.70 -1.25 13.03
N ASP A 58 16.92 -1.75 13.11
CA ASP A 58 17.42 -2.73 12.16
C ASP A 58 16.61 -4.03 12.19
N LEU A 59 16.49 -4.66 11.02
CA LEU A 59 15.91 -5.98 10.90
C LEU A 59 16.91 -7.03 11.38
N ILE A 60 16.42 -8.00 12.15
CA ILE A 60 17.17 -9.20 12.47
C ILE A 60 16.93 -10.21 11.34
N ASP A 61 17.99 -10.65 10.66
CA ASP A 61 17.87 -11.64 9.58
C ASP A 61 17.07 -12.87 10.04
N ALA A 62 15.97 -13.15 9.33
CA ALA A 62 15.02 -14.22 9.66
C ALA A 62 14.41 -14.15 11.09
N GLY A 63 14.59 -13.02 11.79
CA GLY A 63 14.03 -12.79 13.11
C GLY A 63 12.64 -12.13 13.08
N PRO A 64 12.05 -11.93 14.28
CA PRO A 64 10.78 -11.25 14.40
C PRO A 64 10.90 -9.77 14.03
N SER A 65 9.87 -9.26 13.34
CA SER A 65 9.77 -7.86 12.95
C SER A 65 8.53 -7.22 13.55
N ASN A 66 8.64 -5.97 13.97
CA ASN A 66 7.57 -5.18 14.52
C ASN A 66 7.17 -4.07 13.54
N TYR A 67 5.89 -4.06 13.19
CA TYR A 67 5.26 -3.08 12.31
C TYR A 67 4.42 -2.14 13.16
N LEU A 68 4.78 -0.86 13.22
CA LEU A 68 3.89 0.16 13.77
C LEU A 68 2.87 0.54 12.71
N ILE A 69 1.61 0.23 12.97
CA ILE A 69 0.49 0.50 12.08
C ILE A 69 -0.32 1.64 12.68
N VAL A 70 -0.50 2.70 11.93
CA VAL A 70 -1.25 3.89 12.33
C VAL A 70 -2.42 4.10 11.38
N GLY A 71 -3.63 4.15 11.94
CA GLY A 71 -4.82 4.59 11.22
C GLY A 71 -5.03 6.07 11.43
N SER A 72 -4.89 6.86 10.37
CA SER A 72 -4.99 8.32 10.39
C SER A 72 -6.36 8.77 9.89
N ASP A 73 -6.90 9.83 10.50
CA ASP A 73 -8.10 10.52 10.03
C ASP A 73 -7.82 11.45 8.82
N THR A 74 -6.62 11.37 8.28
CA THR A 74 -6.22 12.14 7.10
C THR A 74 -7.09 11.78 5.91
N ARG A 75 -7.70 12.81 5.29
CA ARG A 75 -8.53 12.68 4.09
C ARG A 75 -7.84 13.25 2.85
N ALA A 76 -6.52 13.34 2.88
CA ALA A 76 -5.70 13.80 1.76
C ALA A 76 -5.96 12.92 0.52
N GLY A 77 -6.36 13.54 -0.59
CA GLY A 77 -6.70 12.85 -1.84
C GLY A 77 -8.03 12.09 -1.83
N GLY A 78 -8.90 12.31 -0.84
CA GLY A 78 -10.27 11.83 -0.80
C GLY A 78 -11.19 12.53 -1.82
N ASP A 79 -12.51 12.23 -1.75
CA ASP A 79 -13.51 12.88 -2.59
C ASP A 79 -13.50 14.41 -2.31
N PRO A 80 -13.32 15.26 -3.33
CA PRO A 80 -13.41 16.73 -3.17
C PRO A 80 -14.74 17.20 -2.63
N ASN A 81 -15.80 16.38 -2.74
CA ASN A 81 -17.13 16.67 -2.24
C ASN A 81 -17.35 16.17 -0.80
N ASP A 82 -16.39 15.46 -0.21
CA ASP A 82 -16.48 15.05 1.20
C ASP A 82 -16.43 16.30 2.10
N PRO A 83 -17.49 16.60 2.87
CA PRO A 83 -17.50 17.74 3.79
C PRO A 83 -16.35 17.71 4.80
N GLY A 84 -15.87 16.53 5.17
CA GLY A 84 -14.74 16.35 6.07
C GLY A 84 -13.36 16.61 5.45
N ALA A 85 -13.24 16.60 4.11
CA ALA A 85 -11.99 16.88 3.41
C ALA A 85 -11.53 18.35 3.53
N LYS A 86 -12.45 19.25 3.94
CA LYS A 86 -12.22 20.70 4.05
C LYS A 86 -11.87 21.16 5.47
N VAL A 87 -11.78 20.25 6.41
CA VAL A 87 -11.45 20.60 7.80
C VAL A 87 -9.94 20.68 7.92
N ASP A 88 -9.43 21.88 8.09
CA ASP A 88 -8.01 22.18 8.35
C ASP A 88 -7.68 21.87 9.82
N HIS A 89 -7.58 20.60 10.14
CA HIS A 89 -7.09 20.13 11.44
C HIS A 89 -5.81 19.30 11.26
N LYS A 90 -4.96 19.34 12.29
CA LYS A 90 -3.79 18.46 12.31
C LYS A 90 -4.24 17.00 12.25
N PRO A 91 -3.59 16.17 11.43
CA PRO A 91 -3.89 14.74 11.38
C PRO A 91 -3.86 14.13 12.78
N LEU A 92 -4.81 13.28 13.09
CA LEU A 92 -4.86 12.52 14.33
C LEU A 92 -4.79 11.02 14.01
N ALA A 93 -4.11 10.29 14.88
CA ALA A 93 -4.10 8.84 14.82
C ALA A 93 -5.27 8.29 15.63
N ASP A 94 -6.26 7.72 14.96
CA ASP A 94 -7.40 7.08 15.63
C ASP A 94 -7.09 5.65 16.05
N THR A 95 -6.15 5.02 15.35
CA THR A 95 -5.71 3.66 15.62
C THR A 95 -4.18 3.64 15.68
N ILE A 96 -3.63 3.07 16.74
CA ILE A 96 -2.18 2.85 16.90
C ILE A 96 -2.00 1.39 17.32
N MET A 97 -1.31 0.60 16.50
CA MET A 97 -1.08 -0.83 16.75
C MET A 97 0.37 -1.20 16.45
N ILE A 98 0.91 -2.13 17.22
CA ILE A 98 2.17 -2.80 16.90
C ILE A 98 1.85 -4.24 16.53
N LEU A 99 2.08 -4.61 15.29
CA LEU A 99 2.01 -5.97 14.80
C LEU A 99 3.40 -6.58 14.84
N ARG A 100 3.59 -7.61 15.66
CA ARG A 100 4.79 -8.43 15.66
C ARG A 100 4.57 -9.67 14.82
N VAL A 101 5.42 -9.90 13.84
CA VAL A 101 5.44 -11.11 13.00
C VAL A 101 6.72 -11.87 13.29
N ASP A 102 6.61 -13.13 13.63
CA ASP A 102 7.74 -14.02 13.89
C ASP A 102 7.75 -15.16 12.86
N PRO A 103 8.67 -15.11 11.85
CA PRO A 103 8.77 -16.15 10.84
C PRO A 103 9.19 -17.52 11.40
N GLY A 104 9.97 -17.53 12.49
CA GLY A 104 10.47 -18.75 13.10
C GLY A 104 9.37 -19.56 13.78
N THR A 105 8.49 -18.89 14.52
CA THR A 105 7.34 -19.54 15.19
C THR A 105 6.08 -19.53 14.33
N LYS A 106 6.05 -18.77 13.22
CA LYS A 106 4.88 -18.51 12.36
C LYS A 106 3.73 -17.87 13.15
N GLU A 107 4.04 -17.10 14.16
CA GLU A 107 3.07 -16.38 14.98
C GLU A 107 3.00 -14.91 14.59
N ALA A 108 1.81 -14.35 14.73
CA ALA A 108 1.56 -12.92 14.66
C ALA A 108 0.85 -12.47 15.94
N LYS A 109 1.32 -11.36 16.54
CA LYS A 109 0.75 -10.78 17.76
C LYS A 109 0.49 -9.30 17.53
N VAL A 110 -0.67 -8.82 17.99
CA VAL A 110 -1.06 -7.42 17.88
C VAL A 110 -1.17 -6.81 19.27
N LEU A 111 -0.51 -5.69 19.46
CA LEU A 111 -0.67 -4.81 20.62
C LEU A 111 -1.37 -3.53 20.15
N SER A 112 -2.62 -3.34 20.57
CA SER A 112 -3.36 -2.11 20.32
C SER A 112 -3.12 -1.11 21.43
N LEU A 113 -2.85 0.14 21.08
CA LEU A 113 -2.57 1.24 21.99
C LEU A 113 -3.69 2.28 21.90
N PRO A 114 -4.35 2.64 23.01
CA PRO A 114 -5.34 3.70 23.02
C PRO A 114 -4.71 5.04 22.57
N ARG A 115 -5.35 5.77 21.66
CA ARG A 115 -4.87 7.06 21.18
C ARG A 115 -4.72 8.12 22.28
N ASP A 116 -5.44 7.94 23.39
CA ASP A 116 -5.42 8.83 24.56
C ASP A 116 -4.48 8.33 25.66
N LEU A 117 -3.64 7.31 25.37
CA LEU A 117 -2.65 6.81 26.30
C LEU A 117 -1.74 7.95 26.79
N TRP A 118 -1.63 8.12 28.12
CA TRP A 118 -0.83 9.17 28.73
C TRP A 118 0.62 8.74 28.85
N VAL A 119 1.51 9.44 28.16
CA VAL A 119 2.92 9.07 28.01
C VAL A 119 3.82 10.27 28.14
N THR A 120 5.11 10.06 28.40
CA THR A 120 6.13 11.10 28.25
C THR A 120 6.53 11.19 26.79
N ILE A 121 6.28 12.33 26.15
CA ILE A 121 6.61 12.58 24.74
C ILE A 121 8.13 12.68 24.59
N ALA A 122 8.72 11.87 23.73
CA ALA A 122 10.15 11.80 23.51
C ALA A 122 10.71 13.19 23.13
N GLY A 123 11.90 13.52 23.63
CA GLY A 123 12.59 14.78 23.31
C GLY A 123 11.98 16.05 23.93
N THR A 124 10.78 15.99 24.52
CA THR A 124 10.13 17.16 25.13
C THR A 124 10.20 17.17 26.67
N GLY A 125 10.30 15.97 27.26
CA GLY A 125 10.18 15.78 28.71
C GLY A 125 8.77 16.04 29.26
N GLN A 126 7.81 16.40 28.42
CA GLN A 126 6.42 16.67 28.81
C GLN A 126 5.56 15.42 28.71
N GLN A 127 4.60 15.30 29.61
CA GLN A 127 3.58 14.26 29.55
C GLN A 127 2.37 14.74 28.74
N GLY A 128 1.82 13.82 27.96
CA GLY A 128 0.65 14.10 27.13
C GLY A 128 0.04 12.83 26.54
N ARG A 129 -1.02 13.00 25.78
CA ARG A 129 -1.62 11.90 25.03
C ARG A 129 -0.68 11.47 23.90
N ILE A 130 -0.58 10.17 23.65
CA ILE A 130 0.28 9.64 22.60
C ILE A 130 -0.07 10.23 21.21
N ASN A 131 -1.33 10.59 20.98
CA ASN A 131 -1.79 11.25 19.78
C ASN A 131 -1.14 12.63 19.57
N ALA A 132 -0.70 13.31 20.63
CA ALA A 132 0.07 14.55 20.52
C ALA A 132 1.48 14.29 19.95
N ALA A 133 2.07 13.13 20.22
CA ALA A 133 3.33 12.73 19.61
C ALA A 133 3.16 12.51 18.10
N TYR A 134 2.06 11.85 17.67
CA TYR A 134 1.74 11.69 16.26
C TYR A 134 1.53 13.05 15.57
N ALA A 135 0.74 13.96 16.16
CA ALA A 135 0.50 15.28 15.62
C ALA A 135 1.78 16.17 15.52
N ALA A 136 2.82 15.82 16.27
CA ALA A 136 4.15 16.47 16.19
C ALA A 136 5.04 15.88 15.08
N GLY A 137 4.75 14.66 14.63
CA GLY A 137 5.45 13.97 13.53
C GLY A 137 5.58 12.47 13.78
N HIS A 138 5.71 11.71 12.69
CA HIS A 138 5.78 10.25 12.75
C HIS A 138 6.99 9.74 13.53
N GLN A 139 8.16 10.37 13.34
CA GLN A 139 9.37 10.05 14.13
C GLN A 139 9.16 10.27 15.62
N GLN A 140 8.46 11.36 15.99
CA GLN A 140 8.15 11.67 17.38
C GLN A 140 7.30 10.57 18.04
N LEU A 141 6.32 10.03 17.29
CA LEU A 141 5.51 8.90 17.74
C LEU A 141 6.38 7.66 17.95
N ILE A 142 7.23 7.32 16.96
CA ILE A 142 8.13 6.16 17.02
C ILE A 142 9.04 6.24 18.23
N ASP A 143 9.71 7.37 18.43
CA ASP A 143 10.64 7.57 19.55
C ASP A 143 9.91 7.55 20.90
N THR A 144 8.69 8.09 20.96
CA THR A 144 7.85 8.02 22.16
C THR A 144 7.51 6.58 22.50
N LEU A 145 7.08 5.77 21.51
CA LEU A 145 6.77 4.37 21.71
C LEU A 145 7.99 3.53 22.11
N ARG A 146 9.11 3.73 21.46
CA ARG A 146 10.38 3.07 21.83
C ARG A 146 10.75 3.35 23.29
N ASN A 147 10.68 4.60 23.69
CA ASN A 147 11.04 5.02 25.06
C ASN A 147 10.07 4.46 26.11
N GLN A 148 8.78 4.38 25.79
CA GLN A 148 7.76 3.91 26.74
C GLN A 148 7.66 2.38 26.83
N LEU A 149 7.78 1.70 25.69
CA LEU A 149 7.49 0.27 25.61
C LEU A 149 8.75 -0.59 25.51
N GLN A 150 9.91 0.02 25.20
CA GLN A 150 11.18 -0.67 24.92
C GLN A 150 11.01 -1.74 23.82
N ILE A 151 10.09 -1.50 22.87
CA ILE A 151 9.83 -2.36 21.71
C ILE A 151 10.50 -1.73 20.49
N PRO A 152 11.41 -2.44 19.79
CA PRO A 152 11.98 -1.96 18.55
C PRO A 152 10.89 -1.85 17.46
N ILE A 153 10.94 -0.81 16.65
CA ILE A 153 10.01 -0.57 15.55
C ILE A 153 10.80 -0.69 14.24
N ASN A 154 10.59 -1.78 13.51
CA ASN A 154 11.31 -2.09 12.28
C ASN A 154 10.62 -1.54 11.03
N HIS A 155 9.30 -1.37 11.08
CA HIS A 155 8.51 -0.86 9.96
C HIS A 155 7.45 0.12 10.47
N TYR A 156 7.19 1.14 9.67
CA TYR A 156 6.08 2.08 9.87
C TYR A 156 5.10 1.97 8.70
N VAL A 157 3.83 1.88 9.00
CA VAL A 157 2.75 1.82 8.01
C VAL A 157 1.65 2.74 8.46
N GLU A 158 1.33 3.73 7.64
CA GLU A 158 0.18 4.59 7.86
C GLU A 158 -0.91 4.28 6.83
N VAL A 159 -2.15 4.22 7.30
CA VAL A 159 -3.31 3.93 6.48
C VAL A 159 -4.37 4.99 6.76
N ASP A 160 -4.69 5.77 5.75
CA ASP A 160 -5.82 6.69 5.75
C ASP A 160 -7.13 5.99 5.33
N PHE A 161 -8.26 6.69 5.38
CA PHE A 161 -9.55 6.12 4.98
C PHE A 161 -9.57 5.59 3.55
N LYS A 162 -8.92 6.28 2.61
CA LYS A 162 -8.87 5.87 1.22
C LYS A 162 -8.01 4.63 1.03
N GLY A 163 -6.84 4.59 1.66
CA GLY A 163 -5.96 3.43 1.67
C GLY A 163 -6.65 2.21 2.29
N PHE A 164 -7.39 2.40 3.39
CA PHE A 164 -8.18 1.35 4.02
C PHE A 164 -9.24 0.78 3.06
N GLN A 165 -10.01 1.64 2.39
CA GLN A 165 -10.99 1.20 1.39
C GLN A 165 -10.34 0.41 0.25
N GLN A 166 -9.16 0.84 -0.22
CA GLN A 166 -8.41 0.14 -1.26
C GLN A 166 -7.94 -1.24 -0.81
N ILE A 167 -7.44 -1.35 0.43
CA ILE A 167 -7.03 -2.64 1.02
C ILE A 167 -8.22 -3.58 1.11
N VAL A 168 -9.36 -3.12 1.67
CA VAL A 168 -10.58 -3.93 1.79
C VAL A 168 -11.08 -4.37 0.42
N THR A 169 -11.07 -3.49 -0.57
CA THR A 169 -11.46 -3.84 -1.94
C THR A 169 -10.52 -4.89 -2.56
N ALA A 170 -9.21 -4.77 -2.29
CA ALA A 170 -8.21 -5.69 -2.84
C ALA A 170 -8.32 -7.13 -2.30
N ILE A 171 -8.90 -7.30 -1.12
CA ILE A 171 -9.18 -8.61 -0.51
C ILE A 171 -10.63 -9.07 -0.70
N ASP A 172 -11.36 -8.45 -1.64
CA ASP A 172 -12.76 -8.75 -1.97
C ASP A 172 -13.75 -8.51 -0.80
N GLY A 173 -13.42 -7.55 0.06
CA GLY A 173 -14.27 -7.15 1.17
C GLY A 173 -14.00 -7.91 2.48
N VAL A 174 -14.68 -7.46 3.52
CA VAL A 174 -14.69 -8.12 4.84
C VAL A 174 -16.12 -8.49 5.19
N PRO A 175 -16.46 -9.78 5.35
CA PRO A 175 -17.80 -10.17 5.73
C PRO A 175 -18.12 -9.68 7.14
N MET A 176 -19.22 -8.97 7.28
CA MET A 176 -19.70 -8.48 8.56
C MET A 176 -21.12 -8.97 8.80
N TRP A 177 -21.39 -9.37 10.04
CA TRP A 177 -22.71 -9.77 10.46
C TRP A 177 -23.33 -8.67 11.33
N PHE A 178 -24.58 -8.32 11.05
CA PHE A 178 -25.36 -7.36 11.85
C PHE A 178 -26.56 -8.07 12.42
N ASP A 179 -26.80 -7.90 13.73
CA ASP A 179 -27.93 -8.51 14.46
C ASP A 179 -29.27 -7.86 14.15
N ARG A 180 -29.24 -6.65 13.59
CA ARG A 180 -30.41 -5.85 13.20
C ARG A 180 -30.04 -4.94 12.03
N ALA A 181 -31.06 -4.61 11.22
CA ALA A 181 -30.91 -3.61 10.16
C ALA A 181 -30.51 -2.25 10.77
N MET A 182 -29.46 -1.65 10.20
CA MET A 182 -28.96 -0.34 10.61
C MET A 182 -29.01 0.61 9.44
N ARG A 183 -29.52 1.81 9.70
CA ARG A 183 -29.59 2.85 8.71
C ARG A 183 -29.12 4.18 9.29
N ASP A 184 -28.17 4.80 8.64
CA ASP A 184 -27.73 6.15 8.94
C ASP A 184 -27.68 6.99 7.66
N ARG A 185 -28.49 8.07 7.65
CA ARG A 185 -28.60 8.95 6.49
C ARG A 185 -27.35 9.81 6.25
N ASN A 186 -26.57 10.07 7.31
CA ASN A 186 -25.40 10.94 7.20
C ASN A 186 -24.20 10.20 6.62
N SER A 187 -24.02 8.92 6.97
CA SER A 187 -22.96 8.07 6.45
C SER A 187 -23.35 7.30 5.19
N GLY A 188 -24.67 7.27 4.85
CA GLY A 188 -25.20 6.44 3.76
C GLY A 188 -25.27 4.94 4.08
N LEU A 189 -25.07 4.57 5.35
CA LEU A 189 -25.18 3.18 5.79
C LEU A 189 -26.63 2.69 5.64
N ASP A 190 -26.83 1.56 4.97
CA ASP A 190 -28.11 0.86 4.84
C ASP A 190 -27.85 -0.65 4.76
N VAL A 191 -27.89 -1.35 5.89
CA VAL A 191 -27.56 -2.78 6.06
C VAL A 191 -28.57 -3.46 7.00
#